data_5ebfa60117de876222931d158ffe2dd5
#
_entry.id   5ebfa60117de876222931d158ffe2dd5
#
_cell.length_a   1.000
_cell.length_b   1.000
_cell.length_c   1.000
_cell.angle_alpha   90.00
_cell.angle_beta   90.00
_cell.angle_gamma   90.00
#
_symmetry.space_group_name_H-M   'P 1'
#
loop_
_entity.id
_entity.type
_entity.pdbx_description
1 polymer ?
#
loop_
_entity_poly.entity_id
_entity_poly.type
_entity_poly.pdbx_seq_one_letter_code
_entity_poly.pdbx_strand_id
1 'polypeptide(L)'
;EIRLSLVGSEMCIRDRYTTMLDIICNDNACGGVVIADEAKNISILRSNNVVLACGGIGGIYKNSTNFAHITGDAIAIALKHGVEVENLNYVQIHPTTLFSLNKGRRFLISESVRGEGAWLLNKAGERFTDELQPRDVVSHAIWKQMEIDGTEHVWEDLRPLGRDVILQHFPHIYKQCKDEGYDVLVEPIPVVPAQHYHMGGVKADLAGRTSMEGLYAVGEAGCNGVHGRNRLASNSLLESLVFAQRAADDIMFSREHRGCGEDNIDLSEYEDIDGLFREYKNIVLTETERRG
;
A
#
# COMPACT_ATOMS: atom_id res chain seq x y z
N GLU A 1 0.02 -9.49 -19.63
CA GLU A 1 0.41 -10.91 -19.78
C GLU A 1 1.91 -11.03 -19.65
N ILE A 2 2.39 -11.42 -18.46
CA ILE A 2 3.75 -11.93 -18.30
C ILE A 2 3.79 -13.22 -19.14
N ARG A 3 4.61 -13.24 -20.16
CA ARG A 3 4.66 -14.34 -21.12
C ARG A 3 4.86 -15.65 -20.40
N LEU A 4 3.96 -16.58 -20.65
CA LEU A 4 4.02 -17.99 -20.26
C LEU A 4 5.35 -18.70 -20.60
N SER A 5 6.24 -18.09 -21.39
CA SER A 5 7.56 -18.65 -21.75
C SER A 5 8.58 -18.65 -20.61
N LEU A 6 8.35 -17.90 -19.51
CA LEU A 6 9.11 -18.01 -18.25
C LEU A 6 8.43 -18.93 -17.24
N VAL A 7 7.24 -19.37 -17.51
CA VAL A 7 6.41 -20.25 -16.65
C VAL A 7 6.25 -21.63 -17.33
N GLY A 8 7.24 -22.04 -18.08
CA GLY A 8 7.18 -23.29 -18.85
C GLY A 8 7.91 -24.47 -18.22
N SER A 9 8.41 -24.32 -17.01
CA SER A 9 8.95 -25.43 -16.24
C SER A 9 8.26 -25.49 -14.90
N GLU A 10 8.20 -26.65 -14.32
CA GLU A 10 7.64 -26.97 -13.00
C GLU A 10 8.25 -26.15 -11.83
N MET A 11 8.99 -25.08 -12.12
CA MET A 11 9.74 -24.29 -11.15
C MET A 11 9.04 -23.04 -10.62
N CYS A 12 7.88 -22.65 -11.18
CA CYS A 12 7.11 -21.50 -10.69
C CYS A 12 5.72 -21.94 -10.27
N ILE A 13 5.50 -22.07 -8.97
CA ILE A 13 4.20 -22.30 -8.36
C ILE A 13 3.59 -20.94 -8.05
N ARG A 14 2.30 -20.76 -8.35
CA ARG A 14 1.53 -19.59 -7.95
C ARG A 14 0.35 -20.02 -7.10
N ASP A 15 0.54 -19.94 -5.79
CA ASP A 15 -0.51 -20.23 -4.82
C ASP A 15 -1.42 -19.01 -4.71
N ARG A 16 -2.62 -19.12 -5.27
CA ARG A 16 -3.66 -18.12 -5.13
C ARG A 16 -4.54 -18.48 -3.93
N TYR A 17 -5.17 -17.46 -3.33
CA TYR A 17 -6.03 -17.62 -2.15
C TYR A 17 -5.28 -18.25 -0.96
N THR A 18 -3.96 -18.03 -0.92
CA THR A 18 -3.08 -18.48 0.14
C THR A 18 -2.54 -17.27 0.86
N THR A 19 -2.63 -17.29 2.18
CA THR A 19 -2.25 -16.17 3.04
C THR A 19 -1.04 -16.56 3.88
N MET A 20 -0.03 -15.71 3.92
CA MET A 20 1.09 -15.84 4.86
C MET A 20 0.61 -15.49 6.26
N LEU A 21 0.79 -16.38 7.20
CA LEU A 21 0.45 -16.18 8.61
C LEU A 21 1.65 -15.69 9.40
N ASP A 22 2.85 -16.25 9.13
CA ASP A 22 4.07 -15.87 9.83
C ASP A 22 5.31 -16.27 9.01
N ILE A 23 6.50 -15.83 9.44
CA ILE A 23 7.78 -16.32 8.96
C ILE A 23 8.35 -17.35 9.95
N ILE A 24 9.16 -18.26 9.44
CA ILE A 24 9.91 -19.20 10.26
C ILE A 24 11.27 -18.57 10.55
N CYS A 25 11.58 -18.37 11.82
CA CYS A 25 12.82 -17.75 12.25
C CYS A 25 13.61 -18.70 13.15
N ASN A 26 14.89 -18.90 12.83
CA ASN A 26 15.83 -19.62 13.66
C ASN A 26 17.17 -18.85 13.69
N ASP A 27 17.70 -18.54 14.88
CA ASP A 27 18.96 -17.82 15.05
C ASP A 27 19.13 -16.57 14.16
N ASN A 28 18.07 -15.75 14.06
CA ASN A 28 18.01 -14.56 13.19
C ASN A 28 18.14 -14.85 11.67
N ALA A 29 17.81 -16.06 11.25
CA ALA A 29 17.71 -16.44 9.84
C ALA A 29 16.29 -16.90 9.50
N CYS A 30 15.80 -16.50 8.33
CA CYS A 30 14.49 -16.92 7.82
C CYS A 30 14.59 -18.29 7.18
N GLY A 31 13.78 -19.25 7.64
CA GLY A 31 13.74 -20.64 7.15
C GLY A 31 12.48 -20.97 6.32
N GLY A 32 11.63 -19.98 6.04
CA GLY A 32 10.40 -20.19 5.30
C GLY A 32 9.23 -19.39 5.85
N VAL A 33 8.02 -19.84 5.56
CA VAL A 33 6.77 -19.19 5.97
C VAL A 33 5.74 -20.20 6.44
N VAL A 34 4.87 -19.77 7.36
CA VAL A 34 3.63 -20.46 7.71
C VAL A 34 2.51 -19.84 6.86
N ILE A 35 1.73 -20.68 6.22
CA ILE A 35 0.66 -20.27 5.32
C ILE A 35 -0.68 -20.93 5.67
N ALA A 36 -1.78 -20.29 5.27
CA ALA A 36 -3.10 -20.89 5.23
C ALA A 36 -3.65 -20.82 3.82
N ASP A 37 -4.23 -21.93 3.33
CA ASP A 37 -4.96 -21.98 2.07
C ASP A 37 -6.39 -21.41 2.19
N GLU A 38 -7.16 -21.43 1.09
CA GLU A 38 -8.55 -20.97 1.03
C GLU A 38 -9.47 -21.76 2.00
N ALA A 39 -9.17 -23.03 2.25
CA ALA A 39 -9.89 -23.88 3.18
C ALA A 39 -9.42 -23.72 4.64
N LYS A 40 -8.50 -22.76 4.91
CA LYS A 40 -7.86 -22.51 6.21
C LYS A 40 -6.98 -23.67 6.70
N ASN A 41 -6.51 -24.54 5.81
CA ASN A 41 -5.50 -25.54 6.18
C ASN A 41 -4.15 -24.83 6.35
N ILE A 42 -3.54 -25.02 7.52
CA ILE A 42 -2.26 -24.42 7.87
C ILE A 42 -1.13 -25.35 7.47
N SER A 43 -0.11 -24.83 6.83
CA SER A 43 1.06 -25.58 6.38
C SER A 43 2.33 -24.73 6.38
N ILE A 44 3.47 -25.39 6.22
CA ILE A 44 4.80 -24.78 6.21
C ILE A 44 5.37 -24.87 4.81
N LEU A 45 5.85 -23.73 4.29
CA LEU A 45 6.70 -23.68 3.10
C LEU A 45 8.12 -23.34 3.53
N ARG A 46 9.04 -24.30 3.40
CA ARG A 46 10.45 -24.11 3.69
C ARG A 46 11.17 -23.43 2.53
N SER A 47 11.96 -22.40 2.86
CA SER A 47 12.80 -21.70 1.89
C SER A 47 13.97 -21.03 2.58
N ASN A 48 15.14 -21.02 1.93
CA ASN A 48 16.31 -20.27 2.40
C ASN A 48 16.17 -18.75 2.14
N ASN A 49 15.26 -18.35 1.28
CA ASN A 49 15.00 -16.95 0.96
C ASN A 49 13.50 -16.69 0.89
N VAL A 50 13.06 -15.67 1.60
CA VAL A 50 11.67 -15.17 1.58
C VAL A 50 11.68 -13.70 1.20
N VAL A 51 10.82 -13.30 0.27
CA VAL A 51 10.70 -11.91 -0.18
C VAL A 51 9.33 -11.38 0.21
N LEU A 52 9.30 -10.41 1.11
CA LEU A 52 8.09 -9.70 1.50
C LEU A 52 7.75 -8.65 0.44
N ALA A 53 6.63 -8.85 -0.27
CA ALA A 53 6.14 -7.95 -1.32
C ALA A 53 4.62 -7.74 -1.22
N CYS A 54 4.06 -7.78 0.01
CA CYS A 54 2.64 -7.82 0.30
C CYS A 54 1.99 -6.43 0.45
N GLY A 55 2.69 -5.36 0.08
CA GLY A 55 2.17 -3.99 0.13
C GLY A 55 2.31 -3.34 1.50
N GLY A 56 1.66 -2.17 1.67
CA GLY A 56 1.78 -1.33 2.85
C GLY A 56 0.65 -1.50 3.87
N ILE A 57 0.15 -0.37 4.40
CA ILE A 57 -0.80 -0.31 5.53
C ILE A 57 -2.15 0.33 5.17
N GLY A 58 -2.46 0.49 3.89
CA GLY A 58 -3.62 1.29 3.47
C GLY A 58 -4.98 0.80 4.00
N GLY A 59 -5.12 -0.51 4.26
CA GLY A 59 -6.36 -1.10 4.76
C GLY A 59 -6.70 -0.77 6.20
N ILE A 60 -5.79 -0.16 6.97
CA ILE A 60 -6.10 0.29 8.33
C ILE A 60 -6.81 1.66 8.35
N TYR A 61 -6.80 2.41 7.24
CA TYR A 61 -7.37 3.75 7.15
C TYR A 61 -8.83 3.72 6.69
N LYS A 62 -9.66 4.63 7.27
CA LYS A 62 -11.09 4.80 6.87
C LYS A 62 -11.21 5.15 5.39
N ASN A 63 -10.38 6.08 4.92
CA ASN A 63 -10.31 6.46 3.51
C ASN A 63 -8.95 6.04 2.95
N SER A 64 -8.95 5.15 1.97
CA SER A 64 -7.73 4.65 1.33
C SER A 64 -7.96 4.31 -0.13
N THR A 65 -6.94 4.52 -0.94
CA THR A 65 -6.89 4.05 -2.32
C THR A 65 -6.45 2.60 -2.43
N ASN A 66 -6.08 1.96 -1.31
CA ASN A 66 -5.71 0.56 -1.24
C ASN A 66 -6.89 -0.34 -0.88
N PHE A 67 -6.72 -1.64 -1.07
CA PHE A 67 -7.70 -2.63 -0.65
C PHE A 67 -7.69 -2.81 0.88
N ALA A 68 -8.85 -3.13 1.45
CA ALA A 68 -9.04 -3.24 2.90
C ALA A 68 -8.23 -4.38 3.55
N HIS A 69 -7.79 -5.37 2.78
CA HIS A 69 -6.97 -6.49 3.27
C HIS A 69 -5.47 -6.17 3.32
N ILE A 70 -5.03 -5.00 2.85
CA ILE A 70 -3.62 -4.57 2.94
C ILE A 70 -3.41 -3.86 4.28
N THR A 71 -3.19 -4.63 5.34
CA THR A 71 -3.20 -4.14 6.73
C THR A 71 -1.82 -4.02 7.37
N GLY A 72 -0.76 -4.30 6.61
CA GLY A 72 0.62 -4.19 7.09
C GLY A 72 1.12 -5.45 7.80
N ASP A 73 0.59 -6.61 7.45
CA ASP A 73 0.90 -7.88 8.12
C ASP A 73 2.40 -8.19 8.11
N ALA A 74 3.12 -7.88 7.01
CA ALA A 74 4.59 -8.01 6.95
C ALA A 74 5.30 -7.15 8.01
N ILE A 75 4.79 -5.97 8.31
CA ILE A 75 5.35 -5.08 9.34
C ILE A 75 5.12 -5.66 10.72
N ALA A 76 3.91 -6.17 10.99
CA ALA A 76 3.59 -6.81 12.27
C ALA A 76 4.44 -8.05 12.49
N ILE A 77 4.58 -8.90 11.48
CA ILE A 77 5.43 -10.09 11.49
C ILE A 77 6.91 -9.70 11.73
N ALA A 78 7.41 -8.69 11.00
CA ALA A 78 8.77 -8.20 11.18
C ALA A 78 9.02 -7.75 12.63
N LEU A 79 8.11 -6.97 13.21
CA LEU A 79 8.19 -6.50 14.60
C LEU A 79 8.17 -7.66 15.59
N LYS A 80 7.29 -8.65 15.39
CA LYS A 80 7.18 -9.85 16.24
C LYS A 80 8.49 -10.65 16.29
N HIS A 81 9.21 -10.72 15.16
CA HIS A 81 10.47 -11.44 15.05
C HIS A 81 11.73 -10.55 15.23
N GLY A 82 11.57 -9.31 15.68
CA GLY A 82 12.70 -8.39 15.94
C GLY A 82 13.41 -7.90 14.67
N VAL A 83 12.78 -8.02 13.49
CA VAL A 83 13.29 -7.46 12.25
C VAL A 83 13.12 -5.94 12.27
N GLU A 84 14.16 -5.21 11.84
CA GLU A 84 14.13 -3.75 11.86
C GLU A 84 13.06 -3.19 10.94
N VAL A 85 12.31 -2.21 11.46
CA VAL A 85 11.33 -1.42 10.70
C VAL A 85 11.67 0.06 10.79
N GLU A 86 11.37 0.83 9.74
CA GLU A 86 11.74 2.23 9.68
C GLU A 86 10.59 3.09 9.12
N ASN A 87 10.49 4.34 9.62
CA ASN A 87 9.61 5.38 9.10
C ASN A 87 8.11 4.98 9.02
N LEU A 88 7.59 4.20 9.97
CA LEU A 88 6.21 3.70 9.92
C LEU A 88 5.14 4.82 9.89
N ASN A 89 5.48 6.01 10.34
CA ASN A 89 4.65 7.22 10.27
C ASN A 89 4.75 7.97 8.93
N TYR A 90 5.57 7.50 7.97
CA TYR A 90 5.67 8.14 6.66
C TYR A 90 4.57 7.63 5.74
N VAL A 91 3.42 8.28 5.82
CA VAL A 91 2.23 7.94 5.07
C VAL A 91 1.87 9.08 4.14
N GLN A 92 1.81 8.80 2.85
CA GLN A 92 1.38 9.78 1.85
C GLN A 92 -0.15 9.78 1.75
N ILE A 93 -0.73 10.95 1.92
CA ILE A 93 -2.15 11.20 1.69
C ILE A 93 -2.31 11.78 0.29
N HIS A 94 -3.25 11.26 -0.47
CA HIS A 94 -3.69 11.89 -1.72
C HIS A 94 -4.84 12.86 -1.40
N PRO A 95 -4.77 14.12 -1.85
CA PRO A 95 -5.77 15.14 -1.50
C PRO A 95 -7.16 14.81 -2.02
N THR A 96 -7.24 14.28 -3.24
CA THR A 96 -8.50 14.14 -3.97
C THR A 96 -8.77 12.68 -4.35
N THR A 97 -9.67 12.07 -3.60
CA THR A 97 -10.32 10.80 -3.95
C THR A 97 -11.82 10.98 -3.93
N LEU A 98 -12.54 10.32 -4.82
CA LEU A 98 -14.00 10.42 -4.88
C LEU A 98 -14.60 9.99 -3.55
N PHE A 99 -15.37 10.87 -2.92
CA PHE A 99 -16.11 10.53 -1.72
C PHE A 99 -17.31 9.65 -2.07
N SER A 100 -17.49 8.56 -1.33
CA SER A 100 -18.64 7.67 -1.47
C SER A 100 -19.04 7.14 -0.10
N LEU A 101 -20.32 6.96 0.14
CA LEU A 101 -20.85 6.30 1.34
C LEU A 101 -20.63 4.78 1.31
N ASN A 102 -20.32 4.23 0.15
CA ASN A 102 -19.99 2.82 -0.02
C ASN A 102 -18.66 2.50 0.67
N LYS A 103 -18.65 1.37 1.37
CA LYS A 103 -17.39 0.84 1.96
C LYS A 103 -16.49 0.32 0.85
N GLY A 104 -15.19 0.49 1.06
CA GLY A 104 -14.19 -0.07 0.17
C GLY A 104 -13.14 0.95 -0.27
N ARG A 105 -12.43 0.57 -1.31
CA ARG A 105 -11.34 1.36 -1.89
C ARG A 105 -11.87 2.66 -2.51
N ARG A 106 -11.27 3.79 -2.14
CA ARG A 106 -11.59 5.09 -2.73
C ARG A 106 -11.04 5.19 -4.15
N PHE A 107 -11.86 5.72 -5.06
CA PHE A 107 -11.41 5.98 -6.43
C PHE A 107 -10.54 7.23 -6.46
N LEU A 108 -9.35 7.11 -7.04
CA LEU A 108 -8.38 8.20 -7.14
C LEU A 108 -8.79 9.19 -8.24
N ILE A 109 -8.98 10.47 -7.87
CA ILE A 109 -9.00 11.56 -8.84
C ILE A 109 -7.55 12.02 -9.03
N SER A 110 -7.02 11.81 -10.24
CA SER A 110 -5.60 12.06 -10.54
C SER A 110 -5.20 13.49 -10.19
N GLU A 111 -3.98 13.65 -9.68
CA GLU A 111 -3.36 14.96 -9.47
C GLU A 111 -3.30 15.81 -10.73
N SER A 112 -3.21 15.17 -11.90
CA SER A 112 -3.23 15.86 -13.20
C SER A 112 -4.51 16.67 -13.42
N VAL A 113 -5.64 16.28 -12.83
CA VAL A 113 -6.92 17.03 -12.91
C VAL A 113 -6.74 18.43 -12.32
N ARG A 114 -6.14 18.52 -11.13
CA ARG A 114 -5.80 19.82 -10.51
C ARG A 114 -4.70 20.54 -11.29
N GLY A 115 -3.72 19.79 -11.79
CA GLY A 115 -2.63 20.31 -12.63
C GLY A 115 -3.12 20.95 -13.93
N GLU A 116 -4.22 20.47 -14.50
CA GLU A 116 -4.86 21.04 -15.70
C GLU A 116 -5.87 22.14 -15.38
N GLY A 117 -6.13 22.45 -14.10
CA GLY A 117 -6.89 23.62 -13.68
C GLY A 117 -8.25 23.38 -13.03
N ALA A 118 -8.51 22.17 -12.51
CA ALA A 118 -9.68 21.94 -11.66
C ALA A 118 -9.56 22.70 -10.34
N TRP A 119 -10.69 23.11 -9.78
CA TRP A 119 -10.78 23.91 -8.57
C TRP A 119 -11.26 23.10 -7.39
N LEU A 120 -10.72 23.41 -6.19
CA LEU A 120 -11.22 22.91 -4.92
C LEU A 120 -12.15 23.95 -4.28
N LEU A 121 -13.40 23.53 -4.05
CA LEU A 121 -14.46 24.39 -3.56
C LEU A 121 -14.95 23.97 -2.18
N ASN A 122 -15.26 24.96 -1.34
CA ASN A 122 -15.94 24.78 -0.06
C ASN A 122 -17.45 24.56 -0.27
N LYS A 123 -18.20 24.39 0.82
CA LYS A 123 -19.66 24.22 0.81
C LYS A 123 -20.42 25.41 0.16
N ALA A 124 -19.85 26.62 0.17
CA ALA A 124 -20.43 27.81 -0.45
C ALA A 124 -20.10 27.90 -1.96
N GLY A 125 -19.29 26.99 -2.51
CA GLY A 125 -18.84 27.02 -3.90
C GLY A 125 -17.67 27.97 -4.16
N GLU A 126 -16.92 28.33 -3.13
CA GLU A 126 -15.77 29.23 -3.21
C GLU A 126 -14.46 28.46 -3.13
N ARG A 127 -13.45 28.86 -3.90
CA ARG A 127 -12.09 28.30 -3.81
C ARG A 127 -11.46 28.69 -2.46
N PHE A 128 -10.82 27.73 -1.79
CA PHE A 128 -10.26 27.92 -0.46
C PHE A 128 -8.75 27.66 -0.37
N THR A 129 -8.13 27.14 -1.42
CA THR A 129 -6.69 26.82 -1.46
C THR A 129 -6.12 26.99 -2.86
N ASP A 130 -4.79 27.03 -2.96
CA ASP A 130 -4.07 26.84 -4.23
C ASP A 130 -3.87 25.33 -4.46
N GLU A 131 -4.51 24.82 -5.49
CA GLU A 131 -4.58 23.40 -5.85
C GLU A 131 -3.23 22.81 -6.30
N LEU A 132 -2.26 23.66 -6.67
CA LEU A 132 -0.94 23.25 -7.15
C LEU A 132 0.11 23.13 -6.05
N GLN A 133 -0.25 23.42 -4.81
CA GLN A 133 0.63 23.17 -3.66
C GLN A 133 0.94 21.67 -3.47
N PRO A 134 2.01 21.32 -2.74
CA PRO A 134 2.32 19.93 -2.38
C PRO A 134 1.13 19.18 -1.76
N ARG A 135 1.06 17.86 -1.97
CA ARG A 135 -0.07 17.01 -1.54
C ARG A 135 -0.42 17.15 -0.07
N ASP A 136 0.57 17.20 0.79
CA ASP A 136 0.42 17.38 2.24
C ASP A 136 -0.23 18.72 2.59
N VAL A 137 0.17 19.80 1.93
CA VAL A 137 -0.41 21.14 2.09
C VAL A 137 -1.87 21.16 1.64
N VAL A 138 -2.16 20.64 0.46
CA VAL A 138 -3.54 20.58 -0.07
C VAL A 138 -4.42 19.68 0.79
N SER A 139 -3.92 18.51 1.22
CA SER A 139 -4.68 17.61 2.11
C SER A 139 -5.02 18.27 3.43
N HIS A 140 -4.07 19.00 4.02
CA HIS A 140 -4.30 19.73 5.25
C HIS A 140 -5.35 20.87 5.08
N ALA A 141 -5.27 21.60 3.96
CA ALA A 141 -6.23 22.63 3.63
C ALA A 141 -7.66 22.04 3.46
N ILE A 142 -7.78 20.87 2.82
CA ILE A 142 -9.06 20.17 2.69
C ILE A 142 -9.61 19.75 4.04
N TRP A 143 -8.82 19.10 4.92
CA TRP A 143 -9.29 18.71 6.24
C TRP A 143 -9.76 19.90 7.07
N LYS A 144 -9.00 21.00 7.06
CA LYS A 144 -9.38 22.24 7.74
C LYS A 144 -10.69 22.81 7.18
N GLN A 145 -10.87 22.77 5.86
CA GLN A 145 -12.10 23.26 5.25
C GLN A 145 -13.30 22.36 5.58
N MET A 146 -13.12 21.04 5.59
CA MET A 146 -14.16 20.10 6.03
C MET A 146 -14.61 20.37 7.48
N GLU A 147 -13.66 20.69 8.37
CA GLU A 147 -13.96 21.06 9.75
C GLU A 147 -14.76 22.37 9.82
N ILE A 148 -14.36 23.41 9.08
CA ILE A 148 -15.06 24.71 9.00
C ILE A 148 -16.48 24.53 8.48
N ASP A 149 -16.67 23.75 7.42
CA ASP A 149 -17.94 23.53 6.77
C ASP A 149 -18.86 22.53 7.50
N GLY A 150 -18.30 21.76 8.45
CA GLY A 150 -18.98 20.66 9.12
C GLY A 150 -19.38 19.54 8.15
N THR A 151 -18.52 19.21 7.17
CA THR A 151 -18.78 18.22 6.13
C THR A 151 -17.76 17.09 6.13
N GLU A 152 -18.11 15.93 5.53
CA GLU A 152 -17.18 14.81 5.36
C GLU A 152 -16.37 14.85 4.04
N HIS A 153 -16.55 15.90 3.23
CA HIS A 153 -15.86 16.09 1.95
C HIS A 153 -15.84 17.57 1.57
N VAL A 154 -15.01 17.92 0.60
CA VAL A 154 -15.07 19.17 -0.17
C VAL A 154 -15.46 18.86 -1.59
N TRP A 155 -15.49 19.86 -2.47
CA TRP A 155 -15.89 19.70 -3.86
C TRP A 155 -14.71 19.94 -4.80
N GLU A 156 -14.55 19.10 -5.84
CA GLU A 156 -13.62 19.34 -6.95
C GLU A 156 -14.40 19.64 -8.22
N ASP A 157 -14.16 20.80 -8.81
CA ASP A 157 -14.83 21.28 -10.01
C ASP A 157 -13.93 21.11 -11.23
N LEU A 158 -14.31 20.20 -12.12
CA LEU A 158 -13.57 19.93 -13.36
C LEU A 158 -14.04 20.81 -14.54
N ARG A 159 -15.17 21.53 -14.42
CA ARG A 159 -15.73 22.33 -15.52
C ARG A 159 -14.79 23.38 -16.09
N PRO A 160 -13.88 24.00 -15.30
CA PRO A 160 -12.90 24.95 -15.84
C PRO A 160 -11.97 24.36 -16.90
N LEU A 161 -11.74 23.04 -16.92
CA LEU A 161 -10.93 22.36 -17.94
C LEU A 161 -11.62 22.38 -19.31
N GLY A 162 -12.94 22.43 -19.33
CA GLY A 162 -13.73 22.29 -20.55
C GLY A 162 -14.00 20.84 -20.95
N ARG A 163 -15.11 20.63 -21.64
CA ARG A 163 -15.63 19.31 -22.02
C ARG A 163 -14.60 18.44 -22.76
N ASP A 164 -13.92 19.02 -23.74
CA ASP A 164 -13.03 18.25 -24.63
C ASP A 164 -11.81 17.72 -23.86
N VAL A 165 -11.22 18.55 -22.99
CA VAL A 165 -10.10 18.12 -22.12
C VAL A 165 -10.55 17.01 -21.18
N ILE A 166 -11.69 17.14 -20.52
CA ILE A 166 -12.21 16.12 -19.61
C ILE A 166 -12.37 14.78 -20.32
N LEU A 167 -12.99 14.78 -21.49
CA LEU A 167 -13.29 13.54 -22.22
C LEU A 167 -12.05 12.92 -22.89
N GLN A 168 -11.05 13.72 -23.28
CA GLN A 168 -9.83 13.23 -23.93
C GLN A 168 -8.74 12.84 -22.92
N HIS A 169 -8.51 13.64 -21.87
CA HIS A 169 -7.43 13.39 -20.91
C HIS A 169 -7.88 12.52 -19.74
N PHE A 170 -9.16 12.61 -19.33
CA PHE A 170 -9.69 11.95 -18.13
C PHE A 170 -10.91 11.04 -18.40
N PRO A 171 -10.97 10.27 -19.50
CA PRO A 171 -12.15 9.49 -19.85
C PRO A 171 -12.53 8.47 -18.77
N HIS A 172 -11.53 7.95 -18.05
CA HIS A 172 -11.74 6.98 -16.97
C HIS A 172 -12.35 7.64 -15.73
N ILE A 173 -11.89 8.84 -15.37
CA ILE A 173 -12.45 9.63 -14.27
C ILE A 173 -13.89 10.03 -14.60
N TYR A 174 -14.14 10.54 -15.81
CA TYR A 174 -15.49 10.86 -16.27
C TYR A 174 -16.44 9.66 -16.12
N LYS A 175 -16.03 8.49 -16.63
CA LYS A 175 -16.84 7.27 -16.56
C LYS A 175 -17.12 6.86 -15.12
N GLN A 176 -16.08 6.80 -14.29
CA GLN A 176 -16.21 6.35 -12.89
C GLN A 176 -17.11 7.29 -12.07
N CYS A 177 -16.94 8.61 -12.23
CA CYS A 177 -17.81 9.57 -11.55
C CYS A 177 -19.26 9.41 -11.99
N LYS A 178 -19.50 9.17 -13.29
CA LYS A 178 -20.84 8.96 -13.84
C LYS A 178 -21.49 7.67 -13.34
N ASP A 179 -20.70 6.60 -13.18
CA ASP A 179 -21.15 5.33 -12.60
C ASP A 179 -21.53 5.49 -11.10
N GLU A 180 -20.91 6.45 -10.39
CA GLU A 180 -21.25 6.85 -9.01
C GLU A 180 -22.35 7.92 -8.91
N GLY A 181 -22.91 8.36 -10.05
CA GLY A 181 -24.04 9.29 -10.12
C GLY A 181 -23.68 10.77 -10.30
N TYR A 182 -22.41 11.10 -10.57
CA TYR A 182 -21.94 12.47 -10.77
C TYR A 182 -21.59 12.76 -12.24
N ASP A 183 -22.06 13.87 -12.79
CA ASP A 183 -21.65 14.31 -14.12
C ASP A 183 -20.67 15.50 -14.00
N VAL A 184 -19.37 15.21 -14.08
CA VAL A 184 -18.28 16.19 -13.96
C VAL A 184 -18.32 17.30 -15.00
N LEU A 185 -19.15 17.16 -16.06
CA LEU A 185 -19.32 18.17 -17.09
C LEU A 185 -20.31 19.27 -16.68
N VAL A 186 -21.16 19.00 -15.68
CA VAL A 186 -22.23 19.93 -15.27
C VAL A 186 -22.18 20.31 -13.80
N GLU A 187 -21.52 19.49 -12.97
CA GLU A 187 -21.47 19.70 -11.52
C GLU A 187 -20.10 19.36 -10.93
N PRO A 188 -19.69 19.96 -9.80
CA PRO A 188 -18.52 19.54 -9.07
C PRO A 188 -18.76 18.20 -8.35
N ILE A 189 -17.70 17.44 -8.10
CA ILE A 189 -17.75 16.12 -7.45
C ILE A 189 -17.26 16.20 -6.01
N PRO A 190 -17.82 15.40 -5.08
CA PRO A 190 -17.35 15.37 -3.72
C PRO A 190 -16.01 14.61 -3.63
N VAL A 191 -15.02 15.21 -2.98
CA VAL A 191 -13.68 14.60 -2.80
C VAL A 191 -13.23 14.67 -1.35
N VAL A 192 -12.41 13.70 -0.97
CA VAL A 192 -11.86 13.56 0.39
C VAL A 192 -10.41 13.10 0.32
N PRO A 193 -9.54 13.60 1.22
CA PRO A 193 -8.19 13.06 1.34
C PRO A 193 -8.21 11.60 1.80
N ALA A 194 -7.34 10.79 1.20
CA ALA A 194 -7.25 9.37 1.51
C ALA A 194 -5.78 8.91 1.59
N GLN A 195 -5.53 7.91 2.42
CA GLN A 195 -4.26 7.23 2.41
C GLN A 195 -4.00 6.67 1.00
N HIS A 196 -2.77 6.85 0.51
CA HIS A 196 -2.43 6.48 -0.86
C HIS A 196 -1.18 5.61 -0.97
N TYR A 197 -0.13 5.89 -0.19
CA TYR A 197 1.12 5.14 -0.21
C TYR A 197 1.82 5.19 1.15
N HIS A 198 2.46 4.09 1.53
CA HIS A 198 3.27 3.99 2.74
C HIS A 198 4.76 3.99 2.35
N MET A 199 5.52 5.02 2.80
CA MET A 199 6.94 5.13 2.51
C MET A 199 7.82 4.48 3.59
N GLY A 200 7.23 4.13 4.72
CA GLY A 200 7.84 3.31 5.76
C GLY A 200 7.71 1.81 5.47
N GLY A 201 8.10 0.98 6.41
CA GLY A 201 7.97 -0.47 6.29
C GLY A 201 9.10 -1.25 6.94
N VAL A 202 9.29 -2.48 6.49
CA VAL A 202 10.43 -3.30 6.88
C VAL A 202 11.70 -2.67 6.30
N LYS A 203 12.66 -2.34 7.17
CA LYS A 203 13.92 -1.71 6.74
C LYS A 203 14.67 -2.64 5.81
N ALA A 204 15.05 -2.13 4.65
CA ALA A 204 15.76 -2.88 3.63
C ALA A 204 16.94 -2.08 3.07
N ASP A 205 18.00 -2.78 2.72
CA ASP A 205 19.15 -2.19 2.03
C ASP A 205 18.90 -2.04 0.51
N LEU A 206 19.93 -1.63 -0.23
CA LEU A 206 19.84 -1.45 -1.68
C LEU A 206 19.64 -2.74 -2.48
N ALA A 207 19.85 -3.90 -1.87
CA ALA A 207 19.57 -5.21 -2.44
C ALA A 207 18.24 -5.80 -1.91
N GLY A 208 17.49 -5.06 -1.10
CA GLY A 208 16.26 -5.53 -0.49
C GLY A 208 16.45 -6.41 0.74
N ARG A 209 17.69 -6.59 1.24
CA ARG A 209 17.96 -7.39 2.44
C ARG A 209 17.46 -6.70 3.68
N THR A 210 16.84 -7.45 4.58
CA THR A 210 16.44 -6.98 5.91
C THR A 210 17.54 -7.22 6.96
N SER A 211 17.24 -6.91 8.22
CA SER A 211 18.14 -7.25 9.36
C SER A 211 18.14 -8.74 9.69
N MET A 212 17.25 -9.54 9.10
CA MET A 212 17.18 -11.01 9.26
C MET A 212 17.76 -11.67 8.01
N GLU A 213 18.67 -12.61 8.18
CA GLU A 213 19.28 -13.35 7.07
C GLU A 213 18.22 -14.15 6.29
N GLY A 214 18.32 -14.18 4.95
CA GLY A 214 17.36 -14.87 4.09
C GLY A 214 15.99 -14.19 3.98
N LEU A 215 15.77 -13.07 4.66
CA LEU A 215 14.54 -12.28 4.55
C LEU A 215 14.78 -10.98 3.77
N TYR A 216 13.99 -10.77 2.73
CA TYR A 216 14.01 -9.58 1.88
C TYR A 216 12.69 -8.83 1.97
N ALA A 217 12.72 -7.52 1.71
CA ALA A 217 11.51 -6.71 1.59
C ALA A 217 11.64 -5.74 0.40
N VAL A 218 10.63 -5.73 -0.48
CA VAL A 218 10.61 -4.93 -1.71
C VAL A 218 9.25 -4.28 -1.94
N GLY A 219 9.22 -3.22 -2.75
CA GLY A 219 8.02 -2.44 -3.00
C GLY A 219 7.48 -1.80 -1.71
N GLU A 220 6.17 -1.59 -1.62
CA GLU A 220 5.54 -0.87 -0.50
C GLU A 220 5.61 -1.63 0.86
N ALA A 221 6.08 -2.88 0.88
CA ALA A 221 6.36 -3.60 2.12
C ALA A 221 7.69 -3.19 2.76
N GLY A 222 8.65 -2.72 1.94
CA GLY A 222 10.00 -2.36 2.36
C GLY A 222 10.22 -0.85 2.49
N CYS A 223 11.08 -0.47 3.43
CA CYS A 223 11.61 0.89 3.56
C CYS A 223 13.08 0.91 3.19
N ASN A 224 13.39 1.26 1.94
CA ASN A 224 14.76 1.41 1.42
C ASN A 224 15.24 2.88 1.41
N GLY A 225 14.42 3.81 1.90
CA GLY A 225 14.73 5.23 2.03
C GLY A 225 14.59 6.06 0.76
N VAL A 226 14.36 5.47 -0.42
CA VAL A 226 14.36 6.18 -1.71
C VAL A 226 13.27 7.25 -1.83
N HIS A 227 12.17 7.08 -1.13
CA HIS A 227 11.03 8.00 -1.18
C HIS A 227 11.07 9.11 -0.13
N GLY A 228 11.86 8.95 0.94
CA GLY A 228 11.85 9.89 2.06
C GLY A 228 10.44 10.06 2.65
N ARG A 229 10.12 11.29 3.09
CA ARG A 229 8.81 11.61 3.70
C ARG A 229 7.69 11.88 2.69
N ASN A 230 8.01 12.11 1.42
CA ASN A 230 7.03 12.49 0.41
C ASN A 230 7.42 11.92 -0.95
N ARG A 231 6.80 10.82 -1.33
CA ARG A 231 7.07 10.11 -2.58
C ARG A 231 6.65 10.94 -3.79
N LEU A 232 7.55 11.05 -4.77
CA LEU A 232 7.23 11.62 -6.08
C LEU A 232 6.19 10.75 -6.82
N ALA A 233 5.25 11.39 -7.48
CA ALA A 233 4.18 10.70 -8.23
C ALA A 233 4.75 9.64 -9.19
N SER A 234 4.10 8.48 -9.26
CA SER A 234 4.44 7.30 -10.08
C SER A 234 5.77 6.61 -9.73
N ASN A 235 6.60 7.16 -8.85
CA ASN A 235 7.95 6.64 -8.57
C ASN A 235 7.94 5.29 -7.84
N SER A 236 6.82 4.92 -7.20
CA SER A 236 6.69 3.62 -6.53
C SER A 236 6.75 2.43 -7.47
N LEU A 237 6.23 2.56 -8.69
CA LEU A 237 6.29 1.47 -9.68
C LEU A 237 7.73 1.23 -10.13
N LEU A 238 8.48 2.30 -10.37
CA LEU A 238 9.90 2.20 -10.74
C LEU A 238 10.73 1.61 -9.61
N GLU A 239 10.52 2.08 -8.38
CA GLU A 239 11.15 1.56 -7.18
C GLU A 239 10.91 0.07 -7.04
N SER A 240 9.64 -0.37 -7.08
CA SER A 240 9.28 -1.78 -6.93
C SER A 240 9.97 -2.68 -7.96
N LEU A 241 10.04 -2.25 -9.23
CA LEU A 241 10.71 -3.01 -10.29
C LEU A 241 12.23 -3.10 -10.07
N VAL A 242 12.86 -1.97 -9.75
CA VAL A 242 14.33 -1.91 -9.57
C VAL A 242 14.77 -2.73 -8.35
N PHE A 243 14.08 -2.58 -7.21
CA PHE A 243 14.48 -3.28 -5.99
C PHE A 243 14.09 -4.76 -6.02
N ALA A 244 13.00 -5.14 -6.69
CA ALA A 244 12.70 -6.56 -6.92
C ALA A 244 13.78 -7.23 -7.77
N GLN A 245 14.27 -6.55 -8.84
CA GLN A 245 15.36 -7.08 -9.65
C GLN A 245 16.66 -7.22 -8.83
N ARG A 246 17.00 -6.20 -8.03
CA ARG A 246 18.19 -6.26 -7.17
C ARG A 246 18.13 -7.39 -6.14
N ALA A 247 16.98 -7.60 -5.52
CA ALA A 247 16.77 -8.69 -4.59
C ALA A 247 16.90 -10.06 -5.28
N ALA A 248 16.35 -10.21 -6.49
CA ALA A 248 16.48 -11.42 -7.29
C ALA A 248 17.94 -11.71 -7.67
N ASP A 249 18.68 -10.68 -8.11
CA ASP A 249 20.11 -10.81 -8.44
C ASP A 249 20.92 -11.22 -7.20
N ASP A 250 20.65 -10.60 -6.06
CA ASP A 250 21.33 -10.91 -4.82
C ASP A 250 21.08 -12.36 -4.36
N ILE A 251 19.84 -12.82 -4.41
CA ILE A 251 19.44 -14.19 -4.10
C ILE A 251 20.14 -15.20 -5.04
N MET A 252 20.20 -14.88 -6.33
CA MET A 252 20.83 -15.77 -7.34
C MET A 252 22.35 -15.89 -7.16
N PHE A 253 23.01 -14.80 -6.74
CA PHE A 253 24.47 -14.77 -6.59
C PHE A 253 24.94 -15.08 -5.19
N SER A 254 24.05 -15.11 -4.21
CA SER A 254 24.36 -15.54 -2.83
C SER A 254 24.66 -17.03 -2.82
N ARG A 255 25.89 -17.39 -2.44
CA ARG A 255 26.35 -18.79 -2.36
C ARG A 255 26.04 -19.47 -1.03
N GLU A 256 25.49 -18.74 -0.08
CA GLU A 256 25.22 -19.28 1.25
C GLU A 256 23.83 -19.92 1.30
N HIS A 257 23.79 -21.22 1.07
CA HIS A 257 22.62 -22.04 1.37
C HIS A 257 22.76 -22.58 2.81
N ARG A 258 22.20 -21.87 3.78
CA ARG A 258 21.97 -22.48 5.09
C ARG A 258 20.74 -23.37 4.95
N GLY A 259 20.89 -24.64 5.30
CA GLY A 259 19.77 -25.56 5.31
C GLY A 259 18.68 -25.06 6.26
N CYS A 260 17.44 -25.06 5.82
CA CYS A 260 16.30 -24.82 6.71
C CYS A 260 16.32 -25.87 7.81
N GLY A 261 16.50 -25.44 9.07
CA GLY A 261 16.50 -26.35 10.22
C GLY A 261 15.20 -27.17 10.28
N GLU A 262 15.26 -28.36 10.85
CA GLU A 262 14.08 -29.21 11.15
C GLU A 262 13.44 -28.74 12.47
N ASP A 263 12.99 -27.48 12.55
CA ASP A 263 12.31 -27.00 13.74
C ASP A 263 10.87 -27.51 13.77
N ASN A 264 10.51 -28.04 14.92
CA ASN A 264 9.15 -28.50 15.18
C ASN A 264 8.32 -27.26 15.55
N ILE A 265 7.67 -26.65 14.54
CA ILE A 265 6.84 -25.45 14.73
C ILE A 265 5.47 -25.90 15.23
N ASP A 266 5.04 -25.30 16.33
CA ASP A 266 3.69 -25.53 16.85
C ASP A 266 2.68 -24.75 15.99
N LEU A 267 1.96 -25.46 15.12
CA LEU A 267 0.96 -24.86 14.25
C LEU A 267 -0.33 -24.50 14.97
N SER A 268 -0.52 -24.95 16.21
CA SER A 268 -1.73 -24.62 16.99
C SER A 268 -1.84 -23.13 17.32
N GLU A 269 -0.74 -22.39 17.34
CA GLU A 269 -0.72 -20.93 17.53
C GLU A 269 -1.41 -20.17 16.41
N TYR A 270 -1.61 -20.78 15.24
CA TYR A 270 -2.20 -20.15 14.06
C TYR A 270 -3.65 -20.55 13.82
N GLU A 271 -4.29 -21.36 14.66
CA GLU A 271 -5.68 -21.85 14.46
C GLU A 271 -6.69 -20.70 14.45
N ASP A 272 -6.52 -19.66 15.28
CA ASP A 272 -7.36 -18.44 15.22
C ASP A 272 -6.78 -17.41 14.23
N ILE A 273 -6.87 -17.70 12.94
CA ILE A 273 -6.37 -16.83 11.86
C ILE A 273 -6.98 -15.42 11.96
N ASP A 274 -8.27 -15.32 12.25
CA ASP A 274 -8.95 -14.03 12.33
C ASP A 274 -8.47 -13.21 13.56
N GLY A 275 -8.15 -13.90 14.67
CA GLY A 275 -7.53 -13.33 15.86
C GLY A 275 -6.12 -12.80 15.57
N LEU A 276 -5.32 -13.60 14.88
CA LEU A 276 -3.96 -13.26 14.48
C LEU A 276 -3.93 -11.97 13.63
N PHE A 277 -4.80 -11.85 12.63
CA PHE A 277 -4.84 -10.63 11.81
C PHE A 277 -5.38 -9.41 12.55
N ARG A 278 -6.27 -9.59 13.53
CA ARG A 278 -6.66 -8.49 14.43
C ARG A 278 -5.47 -8.03 15.29
N GLU A 279 -4.68 -8.95 15.78
CA GLU A 279 -3.45 -8.64 16.53
C GLU A 279 -2.44 -7.89 15.67
N TYR A 280 -2.15 -8.38 14.46
CA TYR A 280 -1.24 -7.72 13.50
C TYR A 280 -1.68 -6.30 13.18
N LYS A 281 -2.96 -6.10 12.89
CA LYS A 281 -3.50 -4.77 12.67
C LYS A 281 -3.31 -3.85 13.87
N ASN A 282 -3.50 -4.34 15.09
CA ASN A 282 -3.29 -3.56 16.31
C ASN A 282 -1.83 -3.20 16.53
N ILE A 283 -0.90 -4.14 16.27
CA ILE A 283 0.55 -3.88 16.32
C ILE A 283 0.91 -2.74 15.35
N VAL A 284 0.46 -2.81 14.11
CA VAL A 284 0.74 -1.78 13.08
C VAL A 284 0.19 -0.42 13.49
N LEU A 285 -1.06 -0.37 13.95
CA LEU A 285 -1.69 0.88 14.41
C LEU A 285 -0.90 1.51 15.57
N THR A 286 -0.59 0.72 16.61
CA THR A 286 0.14 1.19 17.79
C THR A 286 1.54 1.72 17.42
N GLU A 287 2.27 0.99 16.57
CA GLU A 287 3.62 1.40 16.17
C GLU A 287 3.63 2.61 15.24
N THR A 288 2.64 2.73 14.36
CA THR A 288 2.50 3.91 13.49
C THR A 288 2.20 5.15 14.30
N GLU A 289 1.31 5.08 15.29
CA GLU A 289 0.97 6.18 16.21
C GLU A 289 2.15 6.57 17.12
N ARG A 290 2.87 5.57 17.68
CA ARG A 290 4.01 5.80 18.56
C ARG A 290 5.15 6.58 17.91
N ARG A 291 5.30 6.44 16.59
CA ARG A 291 6.38 7.06 15.80
C ARG A 291 5.94 8.33 15.06
N GLY A 292 4.66 8.71 15.13
CA GLY A 292 4.07 9.95 14.60
C GLY A 292 4.15 11.09 15.57
#